data_54cbb875a9623a6b6bc248630cf5cf7a
#
_entry.id   54cbb875a9623a6b6bc248630cf5cf7a
#
_cell.length_a   1.000
_cell.length_b   1.000
_cell.length_c   1.000
_cell.angle_alpha   90.00
_cell.angle_beta   90.00
_cell.angle_gamma   90.00
#
_symmetry.space_group_name_H-M   'P 1'
#
loop_
_entity.id
_entity.type
_entity.pdbx_description
1 polymer ?
#
loop_
_entity_poly.entity_id
_entity_poly.type
_entity_poly.pdbx_seq_one_letter_code
_entity_poly.pdbx_strand_id
1 'polypeptide(L)'
;MIGWLSQKIVEPRFGTYEGPVEEETVAEIGPAEKRGIKNAGLVVLVFILIVVAGFFTGILSKDGHTLVGSLLLKGLIPILFFVLSAAGIAYGLTTGKFMNLKDINKAMVKQMSAMGSYVVFCFFCGQFQALFNWTHMGTLLSIKGAELLREIGFTGLPLSVAFILITALINLFMSSGSAKWAIFAPIFVPMFMMLGYHPAYAQLLYRLGDSPTNCFTPVMPYLWMVLAVAQEKYMPDIAIGTLVSSLVPLGLALQVIWIIFLIAWTLLGIPIGPGVGATLPPGVL
;
A
#
# COMPACT_ATOMS: atom_id res chain seq x y z
N MET A 1 -7.34 9.76 15.57
CA MET A 1 -7.48 8.43 16.19
C MET A 1 -6.19 7.64 16.15
N ILE A 2 -5.57 7.36 14.98
CA ILE A 2 -4.28 6.66 14.90
C ILE A 2 -3.21 7.39 15.72
N GLY A 3 -3.09 8.72 15.61
CA GLY A 3 -2.15 9.50 16.44
C GLY A 3 -2.42 9.39 17.95
N TRP A 4 -3.67 9.39 18.38
CA TRP A 4 -4.01 9.19 19.77
C TRP A 4 -3.65 7.77 20.27
N LEU A 5 -3.87 6.73 19.44
CA LEU A 5 -3.45 5.36 19.74
C LEU A 5 -1.92 5.24 19.79
N SER A 6 -1.21 5.91 18.86
CA SER A 6 0.24 5.96 18.86
C SER A 6 0.76 6.54 20.20
N GLN A 7 0.26 7.71 20.58
CA GLN A 7 0.66 8.38 21.83
C GLN A 7 0.34 7.58 23.09
N LYS A 8 -0.81 6.88 23.14
CA LYS A 8 -1.22 6.15 24.34
C LYS A 8 -0.70 4.72 24.45
N ILE A 9 -0.46 4.04 23.32
CA ILE A 9 -0.14 2.61 23.31
C ILE A 9 1.28 2.36 22.84
N VAL A 10 1.75 3.09 21.82
CA VAL A 10 3.04 2.83 21.18
C VAL A 10 4.18 3.61 21.83
N GLU A 11 4.02 4.92 21.94
CA GLU A 11 5.06 5.80 22.51
C GLU A 11 5.50 5.40 23.92
N PRO A 12 4.58 5.04 24.87
CA PRO A 12 5.00 4.64 26.22
C PRO A 12 5.88 3.37 26.26
N ARG A 13 5.86 2.56 25.19
CA ARG A 13 6.68 1.33 25.12
C ARG A 13 8.13 1.60 24.72
N PHE A 14 8.39 2.73 24.07
CA PHE A 14 9.72 3.09 23.62
C PHE A 14 10.45 4.03 24.57
N GLY A 15 9.76 4.62 25.53
CA GLY A 15 10.33 5.63 26.44
C GLY A 15 10.64 6.94 25.72
N THR A 16 11.41 7.80 26.39
CA THR A 16 11.93 9.04 25.78
C THR A 16 13.08 8.72 24.83
N TYR A 17 13.02 9.27 23.64
CA TYR A 17 14.13 9.15 22.66
C TYR A 17 15.35 9.93 23.21
N GLU A 18 16.43 9.22 23.48
CA GLU A 18 17.71 9.79 23.97
C GLU A 18 18.77 9.95 22.86
N GLY A 19 18.40 9.64 21.61
CA GLY A 19 19.29 9.77 20.48
C GLY A 19 19.57 11.24 20.10
N PRO A 20 20.55 11.49 19.25
CA PRO A 20 20.83 12.83 18.75
C PRO A 20 19.58 13.35 18.04
N VAL A 21 18.92 14.31 18.63
CA VAL A 21 17.92 15.12 17.96
C VAL A 21 18.74 16.07 17.08
N GLU A 22 18.99 15.67 15.83
CA GLU A 22 19.27 16.70 14.84
C GLU A 22 17.99 17.55 14.79
N GLU A 23 17.95 18.63 15.58
CA GLU A 23 17.05 19.72 15.28
C GLU A 23 17.42 20.13 13.85
N GLU A 24 16.73 19.56 12.87
CA GLU A 24 16.63 20.19 11.57
C GLU A 24 15.98 21.55 11.86
N THR A 25 16.81 22.52 12.29
CA THR A 25 16.42 23.92 12.23
C THR A 25 15.96 24.09 10.80
N VAL A 26 14.65 24.35 10.65
CA VAL A 26 14.06 24.63 9.35
C VAL A 26 14.82 25.86 8.83
N ALA A 27 15.95 25.61 8.15
CA ALA A 27 16.78 26.64 7.59
C ALA A 27 15.87 27.42 6.64
N GLU A 28 15.84 28.73 6.81
CA GLU A 28 15.07 29.59 5.90
C GLU A 28 15.45 29.25 4.47
N ILE A 29 14.45 28.92 3.66
CA ILE A 29 14.67 28.52 2.27
C ILE A 29 15.39 29.66 1.54
N GLY A 30 16.66 29.46 1.24
CA GLY A 30 17.50 30.42 0.58
C GLY A 30 17.03 30.78 -0.85
N PRO A 31 17.48 31.89 -1.43
CA PRO A 31 17.08 32.30 -2.78
C PRO A 31 17.42 31.25 -3.85
N ALA A 32 18.52 30.51 -3.69
CA ALA A 32 18.92 29.45 -4.60
C ALA A 32 17.97 28.24 -4.49
N GLU A 33 17.54 27.91 -3.28
CA GLU A 33 16.59 26.81 -3.04
C GLU A 33 15.20 27.14 -3.58
N LYS A 34 14.73 28.38 -3.40
CA LYS A 34 13.47 28.84 -4.01
C LYS A 34 13.49 28.72 -5.54
N ARG A 35 14.60 29.07 -6.18
CA ARG A 35 14.79 28.86 -7.63
C ARG A 35 14.84 27.37 -7.98
N GLY A 36 15.52 26.56 -7.17
CA GLY A 36 15.58 25.10 -7.33
C GLY A 36 14.21 24.44 -7.28
N ILE A 37 13.38 24.81 -6.30
CA ILE A 37 12.00 24.31 -6.17
C ILE A 37 11.15 24.75 -7.38
N LYS A 38 11.27 25.99 -7.83
CA LYS A 38 10.55 26.48 -9.00
C LYS A 38 10.93 25.71 -10.27
N ASN A 39 12.21 25.48 -10.50
CA ASN A 39 12.70 24.73 -11.67
C ASN A 39 12.30 23.25 -11.61
N ALA A 40 12.40 22.63 -10.43
CA ALA A 40 11.90 21.26 -10.23
C ALA A 40 10.39 21.17 -10.51
N GLY A 41 9.60 22.12 -10.01
CA GLY A 41 8.17 22.21 -10.28
C GLY A 41 7.85 22.39 -11.77
N LEU A 42 8.64 23.21 -12.49
CA LEU A 42 8.50 23.37 -13.93
C LEU A 42 8.76 22.05 -14.69
N VAL A 43 9.81 21.33 -14.31
CA VAL A 43 10.13 20.01 -14.90
C VAL A 43 9.00 19.00 -14.65
N VAL A 44 8.45 18.94 -13.45
CA VAL A 44 7.29 18.10 -13.13
C VAL A 44 6.08 18.48 -14.00
N LEU A 45 5.81 19.79 -14.14
CA LEU A 45 4.69 20.28 -14.97
C LEU A 45 4.86 19.86 -16.43
N VAL A 46 6.06 20.09 -17.00
CA VAL A 46 6.37 19.68 -18.39
C VAL A 46 6.20 18.18 -18.56
N PHE A 47 6.67 17.38 -17.59
CA PHE A 47 6.54 15.92 -17.65
C PHE A 47 5.07 15.47 -17.58
N ILE A 48 4.27 16.10 -16.71
CA ILE A 48 2.82 15.85 -16.63
C ILE A 48 2.17 16.17 -17.97
N LEU A 49 2.51 17.29 -18.59
CA LEU A 49 1.97 17.66 -19.92
C LEU A 49 2.34 16.62 -21.00
N ILE A 50 3.57 16.10 -20.98
CA ILE A 50 4.00 15.06 -21.91
C ILE A 50 3.19 13.77 -21.68
N VAL A 51 3.00 13.36 -20.42
CA VAL A 51 2.22 12.17 -20.08
C VAL A 51 0.76 12.33 -20.49
N VAL A 52 0.16 13.48 -20.22
CA VAL A 52 -1.22 13.82 -20.61
C VAL A 52 -1.35 13.84 -22.15
N ALA A 53 -0.43 14.47 -22.86
CA ALA A 53 -0.41 14.46 -24.32
C ALA A 53 -0.26 13.03 -24.87
N GLY A 54 0.65 12.22 -24.30
CA GLY A 54 0.84 10.81 -24.66
C GLY A 54 -0.39 9.94 -24.40
N PHE A 55 -1.20 10.30 -23.41
CA PHE A 55 -2.46 9.62 -23.13
C PHE A 55 -3.51 9.93 -24.22
N PHE A 56 -3.72 11.20 -24.54
CA PHE A 56 -4.70 11.63 -25.55
C PHE A 56 -4.30 11.29 -26.99
N THR A 57 -3.01 11.19 -27.30
CA THR A 57 -2.52 10.77 -28.62
C THR A 57 -2.58 9.25 -28.84
N GLY A 58 -3.01 8.47 -27.84
CA GLY A 58 -3.12 7.02 -27.97
C GLY A 58 -1.81 6.25 -27.73
N ILE A 59 -0.68 6.94 -27.44
CA ILE A 59 0.61 6.29 -27.15
C ILE A 59 0.56 5.54 -25.80
N LEU A 60 -0.04 6.18 -24.79
CA LEU A 60 -0.17 5.62 -23.43
C LEU A 60 -1.53 5.00 -23.16
N SER A 61 -2.49 5.14 -24.08
CA SER A 61 -3.84 4.57 -24.01
C SER A 61 -4.24 4.08 -25.40
N LYS A 62 -4.82 2.88 -25.51
CA LYS A 62 -5.22 2.34 -26.82
C LYS A 62 -6.26 3.21 -27.54
N ASP A 63 -7.14 3.86 -26.77
CA ASP A 63 -8.32 4.59 -27.29
C ASP A 63 -8.33 6.07 -26.91
N GLY A 64 -7.28 6.58 -26.25
CA GLY A 64 -7.21 7.97 -25.75
C GLY A 64 -8.18 8.34 -24.64
N HIS A 65 -9.09 7.43 -24.24
CA HIS A 65 -10.18 7.71 -23.30
C HIS A 65 -10.27 6.73 -22.11
N THR A 66 -9.70 5.51 -22.21
CA THR A 66 -9.80 4.51 -21.13
C THR A 66 -8.53 4.44 -20.31
N LEU A 67 -8.64 4.75 -19.02
CA LEU A 67 -7.54 4.62 -18.05
C LEU A 67 -7.28 3.16 -17.68
N VAL A 68 -8.35 2.38 -17.49
CA VAL A 68 -8.26 0.98 -17.04
C VAL A 68 -7.60 0.11 -18.10
N GLY A 69 -6.50 -0.55 -17.74
CA GLY A 69 -5.74 -1.39 -18.68
C GLY A 69 -4.77 -0.63 -19.59
N SER A 70 -4.70 0.71 -19.50
CA SER A 70 -3.80 1.55 -20.29
C SER A 70 -2.32 1.28 -19.96
N LEU A 71 -1.44 1.60 -20.91
CA LEU A 71 0.02 1.59 -20.71
C LEU A 71 0.43 2.61 -19.63
N LEU A 72 -0.35 3.69 -19.45
CA LEU A 72 -0.13 4.67 -18.40
C LEU A 72 -0.17 4.02 -17.01
N LEU A 73 -1.22 3.24 -16.72
CA LEU A 73 -1.33 2.57 -15.41
C LEU A 73 -0.31 1.45 -15.24
N LYS A 74 0.01 0.71 -16.31
CA LYS A 74 1.04 -0.34 -16.28
C LYS A 74 2.44 0.24 -16.10
N GLY A 75 2.70 1.43 -16.67
CA GLY A 75 3.96 2.14 -16.62
C GLY A 75 4.06 3.18 -15.48
N LEU A 76 3.12 3.21 -14.54
CA LEU A 76 3.07 4.25 -13.51
C LEU A 76 4.34 4.33 -12.67
N ILE A 77 4.91 3.18 -12.28
CA ILE A 77 6.14 3.13 -11.46
C ILE A 77 7.35 3.73 -12.20
N PRO A 78 7.69 3.29 -13.43
CA PRO A 78 8.76 3.94 -14.18
C PRO A 78 8.49 5.41 -14.50
N ILE A 79 7.25 5.80 -14.80
CA ILE A 79 6.89 7.20 -15.02
C ILE A 79 7.20 8.04 -13.76
N LEU A 80 6.76 7.61 -12.59
CA LEU A 80 7.05 8.28 -11.31
C LEU A 80 8.57 8.35 -11.05
N PHE A 81 9.30 7.27 -11.33
CA PHE A 81 10.75 7.27 -11.19
C PHE A 81 11.42 8.35 -12.04
N PHE A 82 11.06 8.46 -13.32
CA PHE A 82 11.63 9.46 -14.23
C PHE A 82 11.23 10.88 -13.83
N VAL A 83 9.97 11.12 -13.45
CA VAL A 83 9.51 12.44 -12.98
C VAL A 83 10.30 12.91 -11.76
N LEU A 84 10.38 12.05 -10.73
CA LEU A 84 11.05 12.38 -9.48
C LEU A 84 12.56 12.55 -9.68
N SER A 85 13.17 11.69 -10.49
CA SER A 85 14.60 11.81 -10.84
C SER A 85 14.91 13.10 -11.59
N ALA A 86 14.11 13.45 -12.60
CA ALA A 86 14.28 14.66 -13.36
C ALA A 86 14.10 15.91 -12.48
N ALA A 87 13.08 15.92 -11.60
CA ALA A 87 12.86 17.01 -10.65
C ALA A 87 14.03 17.15 -9.66
N GLY A 88 14.53 16.03 -9.13
CA GLY A 88 15.67 16.01 -8.21
C GLY A 88 16.96 16.52 -8.88
N ILE A 89 17.23 16.11 -10.11
CA ILE A 89 18.37 16.59 -10.89
C ILE A 89 18.23 18.08 -11.18
N ALA A 90 17.06 18.55 -11.61
CA ALA A 90 16.82 19.98 -11.87
C ALA A 90 17.02 20.84 -10.62
N TYR A 91 16.54 20.37 -9.47
CA TYR A 91 16.78 21.02 -8.18
C TYR A 91 18.27 21.04 -7.83
N GLY A 92 18.95 19.90 -7.93
CA GLY A 92 20.36 19.75 -7.58
C GLY A 92 21.29 20.61 -8.45
N LEU A 93 21.02 20.69 -9.76
CA LEU A 93 21.74 21.58 -10.68
C LEU A 93 21.50 23.06 -10.37
N THR A 94 20.26 23.44 -10.06
CA THR A 94 19.91 24.83 -9.76
C THR A 94 20.48 25.31 -8.43
N THR A 95 20.56 24.44 -7.44
CA THR A 95 21.11 24.76 -6.11
C THR A 95 22.64 24.59 -6.03
N GLY A 96 23.29 24.10 -7.10
CA GLY A 96 24.72 23.85 -7.14
C GLY A 96 25.15 22.58 -6.36
N LYS A 97 24.18 21.77 -5.87
CA LYS A 97 24.49 20.47 -5.21
C LYS A 97 25.01 19.45 -6.21
N PHE A 98 24.61 19.52 -7.46
CA PHE A 98 25.11 18.71 -8.57
C PHE A 98 25.82 19.62 -9.58
N MET A 99 27.10 19.43 -9.75
CA MET A 99 27.91 20.19 -10.74
C MET A 99 28.25 19.35 -11.96
N ASN A 100 28.20 18.02 -11.80
CA ASN A 100 28.54 17.09 -12.87
C ASN A 100 27.84 15.72 -12.67
N LEU A 101 27.95 14.84 -13.67
CA LEU A 101 27.36 13.50 -13.62
C LEU A 101 27.91 12.62 -12.47
N LYS A 102 29.15 12.91 -12.01
CA LYS A 102 29.73 12.16 -10.88
C LYS A 102 28.99 12.45 -9.58
N ASP A 103 28.51 13.68 -9.38
CA ASP A 103 27.76 14.06 -8.17
C ASP A 103 26.40 13.36 -8.15
N ILE A 104 25.72 13.28 -9.29
CA ILE A 104 24.47 12.54 -9.44
C ILE A 104 24.70 11.07 -9.14
N ASN A 105 25.71 10.46 -9.76
CA ASN A 105 26.03 9.06 -9.53
C ASN A 105 26.38 8.80 -8.06
N LYS A 106 27.18 9.67 -7.42
CA LYS A 106 27.54 9.57 -6.01
C LYS A 106 26.31 9.63 -5.10
N ALA A 107 25.35 10.51 -5.40
CA ALA A 107 24.08 10.60 -4.66
C ALA A 107 23.24 9.30 -4.83
N MET A 108 23.15 8.77 -6.05
CA MET A 108 22.45 7.51 -6.30
C MET A 108 23.11 6.34 -5.58
N VAL A 109 24.44 6.22 -5.66
CA VAL A 109 25.19 5.16 -4.97
C VAL A 109 24.99 5.23 -3.46
N LYS A 110 25.03 6.43 -2.88
CA LYS A 110 24.78 6.62 -1.44
C LYS A 110 23.40 6.07 -1.03
N GLN A 111 22.34 6.40 -1.78
CA GLN A 111 21.00 5.91 -1.49
C GLN A 111 20.87 4.40 -1.69
N MET A 112 21.49 3.85 -2.74
CA MET A 112 21.47 2.39 -2.98
C MET A 112 22.23 1.63 -1.91
N SER A 113 23.33 2.17 -1.39
CA SER A 113 24.10 1.54 -0.29
C SER A 113 23.26 1.45 0.99
N ALA A 114 22.46 2.47 1.30
CA ALA A 114 21.53 2.44 2.44
C ALA A 114 20.42 1.40 2.28
N MET A 115 20.08 1.01 1.03
CA MET A 115 19.05 0.02 0.72
C MET A 115 19.54 -1.43 0.68
N GLY A 116 20.81 -1.70 1.07
CA GLY A 116 21.39 -3.05 0.98
C GLY A 116 20.59 -4.12 1.69
N SER A 117 20.21 -3.90 2.95
CA SER A 117 19.38 -4.83 3.74
C SER A 117 18.00 -5.06 3.10
N TYR A 118 17.41 -4.02 2.53
CA TYR A 118 16.14 -4.11 1.82
C TYR A 118 16.21 -5.01 0.58
N VAL A 119 17.29 -4.89 -0.22
CA VAL A 119 17.47 -5.73 -1.42
C VAL A 119 17.60 -7.20 -1.06
N VAL A 120 18.41 -7.53 -0.02
CA VAL A 120 18.54 -8.91 0.50
C VAL A 120 17.19 -9.44 0.96
N PHE A 121 16.44 -8.65 1.71
CA PHE A 121 15.08 -9.04 2.13
C PHE A 121 14.15 -9.28 0.93
N CYS A 122 14.14 -8.41 -0.06
CA CYS A 122 13.32 -8.58 -1.27
C CYS A 122 13.64 -9.88 -2.00
N PHE A 123 14.91 -10.29 -2.01
CA PHE A 123 15.31 -11.57 -2.58
C PHE A 123 14.64 -12.75 -1.85
N PHE A 124 14.74 -12.82 -0.52
CA PHE A 124 14.12 -13.90 0.26
C PHE A 124 12.59 -13.87 0.21
N CYS A 125 11.98 -12.68 0.30
CA CYS A 125 10.54 -12.54 0.13
C CYS A 125 10.06 -12.95 -1.26
N GLY A 126 10.83 -12.65 -2.30
CA GLY A 126 10.54 -13.09 -3.67
C GLY A 126 10.54 -14.62 -3.78
N GLN A 127 11.53 -15.30 -3.17
CA GLN A 127 11.58 -16.75 -3.11
C GLN A 127 10.38 -17.33 -2.36
N PHE A 128 10.06 -16.78 -1.18
CA PHE A 128 8.89 -17.21 -0.42
C PHE A 128 7.59 -17.07 -1.23
N GLN A 129 7.38 -15.92 -1.85
CA GLN A 129 6.17 -15.68 -2.65
C GLN A 129 6.11 -16.60 -3.88
N ALA A 130 7.24 -16.85 -4.55
CA ALA A 130 7.31 -17.77 -5.68
C ALA A 130 6.93 -19.20 -5.26
N LEU A 131 7.49 -19.69 -4.16
CA LEU A 131 7.17 -21.01 -3.61
C LEU A 131 5.72 -21.10 -3.14
N PHE A 132 5.22 -20.07 -2.47
CA PHE A 132 3.83 -20.00 -2.00
C PHE A 132 2.83 -20.03 -3.15
N ASN A 133 3.12 -19.35 -4.26
CA ASN A 133 2.31 -19.38 -5.47
C ASN A 133 2.43 -20.73 -6.21
N TRP A 134 3.64 -21.27 -6.31
CA TRP A 134 3.89 -22.55 -6.99
C TRP A 134 3.20 -23.72 -6.27
N THR A 135 3.18 -23.73 -4.95
CA THR A 135 2.49 -24.74 -4.14
C THR A 135 0.98 -24.53 -4.08
N HIS A 136 0.43 -23.48 -4.70
CA HIS A 136 -0.98 -23.12 -4.63
C HIS A 136 -1.54 -22.97 -3.22
N MET A 137 -0.69 -22.68 -2.24
CA MET A 137 -1.09 -22.54 -0.83
C MET A 137 -2.15 -21.47 -0.62
N GLY A 138 -2.07 -20.35 -1.33
CA GLY A 138 -3.08 -19.29 -1.29
C GLY A 138 -4.46 -19.76 -1.71
N THR A 139 -4.53 -20.53 -2.79
CA THR A 139 -5.78 -21.13 -3.30
C THR A 139 -6.34 -22.15 -2.29
N LEU A 140 -5.49 -23.01 -1.75
CA LEU A 140 -5.88 -24.04 -0.77
C LEU A 140 -6.44 -23.39 0.50
N LEU A 141 -5.76 -22.37 1.04
CA LEU A 141 -6.23 -21.62 2.21
C LEU A 141 -7.56 -20.91 1.95
N SER A 142 -7.75 -20.37 0.74
CA SER A 142 -9.00 -19.70 0.37
C SER A 142 -10.17 -20.67 0.26
N ILE A 143 -9.96 -21.85 -0.34
CA ILE A 143 -10.98 -22.90 -0.44
C ILE A 143 -11.35 -23.40 0.96
N LYS A 144 -10.36 -23.74 1.79
CA LYS A 144 -10.59 -24.19 3.16
C LYS A 144 -11.28 -23.14 4.02
N GLY A 145 -10.92 -21.87 3.84
CA GLY A 145 -11.63 -20.74 4.48
C GLY A 145 -13.09 -20.64 4.06
N ALA A 146 -13.39 -20.82 2.77
CA ALA A 146 -14.77 -20.83 2.27
C ALA A 146 -15.58 -22.02 2.77
N GLU A 147 -14.98 -23.23 2.78
CA GLU A 147 -15.59 -24.45 3.36
C GLU A 147 -15.95 -24.24 4.83
N LEU A 148 -15.01 -23.71 5.62
CA LEU A 148 -15.24 -23.40 7.03
C LEU A 148 -16.41 -22.42 7.23
N LEU A 149 -16.49 -21.35 6.43
CA LEU A 149 -17.60 -20.40 6.52
C LEU A 149 -18.95 -21.03 6.18
N ARG A 150 -18.98 -21.95 5.22
CA ARG A 150 -20.20 -22.71 4.87
C ARG A 150 -20.61 -23.69 5.95
N GLU A 151 -19.68 -24.44 6.55
CA GLU A 151 -19.94 -25.40 7.62
C GLU A 151 -20.50 -24.71 8.88
N ILE A 152 -19.97 -23.54 9.24
CA ILE A 152 -20.46 -22.75 10.39
C ILE A 152 -21.86 -22.18 10.11
N GLY A 153 -22.28 -22.09 8.84
CA GLY A 153 -23.58 -21.57 8.45
C GLY A 153 -23.76 -20.07 8.67
N PHE A 154 -22.68 -19.33 8.70
CA PHE A 154 -22.73 -17.86 8.83
C PHE A 154 -23.42 -17.23 7.62
N THR A 155 -24.37 -16.34 7.90
CA THR A 155 -25.06 -15.52 6.92
C THR A 155 -25.06 -14.07 7.37
N GLY A 156 -25.34 -13.14 6.48
CA GLY A 156 -25.45 -11.73 6.84
C GLY A 156 -24.14 -11.11 7.32
N LEU A 157 -24.23 -10.24 8.33
CA LEU A 157 -23.09 -9.53 8.91
C LEU A 157 -22.03 -10.45 9.53
N PRO A 158 -22.38 -11.55 10.26
CA PRO A 158 -21.37 -12.48 10.76
C PRO A 158 -20.49 -13.09 9.67
N LEU A 159 -21.06 -13.45 8.52
CA LEU A 159 -20.29 -13.92 7.37
C LEU A 159 -19.33 -12.85 6.85
N SER A 160 -19.81 -11.60 6.75
CA SER A 160 -19.00 -10.48 6.29
C SER A 160 -17.79 -10.24 7.19
N VAL A 161 -18.00 -10.24 8.51
CA VAL A 161 -16.92 -10.09 9.50
C VAL A 161 -15.94 -11.27 9.44
N ALA A 162 -16.43 -12.50 9.35
CA ALA A 162 -15.57 -13.67 9.25
C ALA A 162 -14.74 -13.68 7.97
N PHE A 163 -15.31 -13.26 6.84
CA PHE A 163 -14.56 -13.12 5.59
C PHE A 163 -13.46 -12.04 5.68
N ILE A 164 -13.73 -10.90 6.32
CA ILE A 164 -12.74 -9.86 6.61
C ILE A 164 -11.58 -10.45 7.41
N LEU A 165 -11.86 -11.22 8.48
CA LEU A 165 -10.82 -11.79 9.34
C LEU A 165 -9.99 -12.87 8.61
N ILE A 166 -10.62 -13.70 7.78
CA ILE A 166 -9.91 -14.68 6.93
C ILE A 166 -9.01 -13.94 5.93
N THR A 167 -9.50 -12.89 5.31
CA THR A 167 -8.71 -12.06 4.39
C THR A 167 -7.51 -11.44 5.10
N ALA A 168 -7.73 -10.89 6.30
CA ALA A 168 -6.68 -10.32 7.13
C ALA A 168 -5.60 -11.36 7.49
N LEU A 169 -5.99 -12.58 7.85
CA LEU A 169 -5.07 -13.67 8.16
C LEU A 169 -4.21 -14.07 6.94
N ILE A 170 -4.84 -14.25 5.79
CA ILE A 170 -4.12 -14.65 4.56
C ILE A 170 -3.20 -13.51 4.08
N ASN A 171 -3.57 -12.25 4.36
CA ASN A 171 -2.72 -11.11 4.05
C ASN A 171 -1.36 -11.13 4.75
N LEU A 172 -1.22 -11.79 5.88
CA LEU A 172 0.07 -11.93 6.57
C LEU A 172 1.10 -12.70 5.72
N PHE A 173 0.66 -13.53 4.80
CA PHE A 173 1.50 -14.39 3.95
C PHE A 173 1.58 -13.91 2.49
N MET A 174 0.64 -13.11 2.03
CA MET A 174 0.57 -12.62 0.66
C MET A 174 0.44 -11.11 0.62
N SER A 175 1.51 -10.39 0.26
CA SER A 175 1.50 -8.93 0.18
C SER A 175 0.79 -8.37 -1.06
N SER A 176 0.67 -9.15 -2.14
CA SER A 176 0.05 -8.68 -3.38
C SER A 176 -1.47 -8.70 -3.32
N GLY A 177 -2.09 -7.52 -3.19
CA GLY A 177 -3.56 -7.39 -3.17
C GLY A 177 -4.24 -7.85 -4.46
N SER A 178 -3.61 -7.63 -5.62
CA SER A 178 -4.18 -8.07 -6.91
C SER A 178 -4.12 -9.58 -7.08
N ALA A 179 -3.00 -10.22 -6.69
CA ALA A 179 -2.85 -11.67 -6.76
C ALA A 179 -3.81 -12.38 -5.81
N LYS A 180 -3.97 -11.89 -4.57
CA LYS A 180 -4.98 -12.42 -3.63
C LYS A 180 -6.39 -12.29 -4.18
N TRP A 181 -6.74 -11.14 -4.73
CA TRP A 181 -8.07 -10.93 -5.30
C TRP A 181 -8.35 -11.87 -6.46
N ALA A 182 -7.37 -12.14 -7.32
CA ALA A 182 -7.51 -13.10 -8.41
C ALA A 182 -7.83 -14.52 -7.91
N ILE A 183 -7.36 -14.90 -6.72
CA ILE A 183 -7.67 -16.19 -6.08
C ILE A 183 -9.02 -16.14 -5.36
N PHE A 184 -9.33 -15.04 -4.66
CA PHE A 184 -10.54 -14.92 -3.84
C PHE A 184 -11.80 -14.69 -4.67
N ALA A 185 -11.72 -13.88 -5.73
CA ALA A 185 -12.89 -13.50 -6.50
C ALA A 185 -13.67 -14.70 -7.08
N PRO A 186 -13.03 -15.71 -7.72
CA PRO A 186 -13.74 -16.88 -8.24
C PRO A 186 -14.46 -17.72 -7.18
N ILE A 187 -14.01 -17.66 -5.92
CA ILE A 187 -14.54 -18.47 -4.82
C ILE A 187 -15.61 -17.68 -4.07
N PHE A 188 -15.27 -16.49 -3.61
CA PHE A 188 -16.11 -15.74 -2.68
C PHE A 188 -17.16 -14.87 -3.35
N VAL A 189 -16.89 -14.35 -4.55
CA VAL A 189 -17.91 -13.52 -5.26
C VAL A 189 -19.16 -14.34 -5.57
N PRO A 190 -19.09 -15.55 -6.19
CA PRO A 190 -20.28 -16.38 -6.39
C PRO A 190 -20.97 -16.78 -5.09
N MET A 191 -20.19 -17.05 -4.03
CA MET A 191 -20.75 -17.39 -2.72
C MET A 191 -21.59 -16.24 -2.14
N PHE A 192 -21.06 -14.99 -2.17
CA PHE A 192 -21.79 -13.81 -1.72
C PHE A 192 -23.00 -13.51 -2.62
N MET A 193 -22.89 -13.71 -3.94
CA MET A 193 -24.00 -13.51 -4.87
C MET A 193 -25.16 -14.48 -4.58
N MET A 194 -24.87 -15.77 -4.32
CA MET A 194 -25.90 -16.73 -3.93
C MET A 194 -26.64 -16.36 -2.64
N LEU A 195 -26.04 -15.54 -1.79
CA LEU A 195 -26.64 -14.99 -0.58
C LEU A 195 -27.33 -13.64 -0.81
N GLY A 196 -27.42 -13.19 -2.07
CA GLY A 196 -28.10 -11.94 -2.45
C GLY A 196 -27.25 -10.67 -2.33
N TYR A 197 -25.93 -10.79 -2.14
CA TYR A 197 -25.03 -9.63 -2.05
C TYR A 197 -24.49 -9.23 -3.42
N HIS A 198 -24.29 -7.94 -3.61
CA HIS A 198 -23.66 -7.42 -4.83
C HIS A 198 -22.17 -7.78 -4.88
N PRO A 199 -21.60 -8.11 -6.07
CA PRO A 199 -20.15 -8.43 -6.22
C PRO A 199 -19.22 -7.36 -5.64
N ALA A 200 -19.58 -6.08 -5.76
CA ALA A 200 -18.83 -4.97 -5.20
C ALA A 200 -18.75 -5.03 -3.66
N TYR A 201 -19.77 -5.59 -2.99
CA TYR A 201 -19.74 -5.80 -1.54
C TYR A 201 -18.67 -6.82 -1.14
N ALA A 202 -18.55 -7.93 -1.86
CA ALA A 202 -17.49 -8.91 -1.62
C ALA A 202 -16.10 -8.28 -1.79
N GLN A 203 -15.91 -7.42 -2.80
CA GLN A 203 -14.66 -6.70 -2.99
C GLN A 203 -14.38 -5.67 -1.88
N LEU A 204 -15.40 -4.97 -1.40
CA LEU A 204 -15.29 -4.06 -0.26
C LEU A 204 -14.81 -4.81 0.98
N LEU A 205 -15.46 -5.93 1.33
CA LEU A 205 -15.07 -6.77 2.47
C LEU A 205 -13.62 -7.25 2.37
N TYR A 206 -13.22 -7.69 1.16
CA TYR A 206 -11.83 -8.06 0.89
C TYR A 206 -10.87 -6.90 1.20
N ARG A 207 -11.18 -5.67 0.76
CA ARG A 207 -10.33 -4.50 1.02
C ARG A 207 -10.27 -4.12 2.49
N LEU A 208 -11.35 -4.30 3.22
CA LEU A 208 -11.40 -4.05 4.67
C LEU A 208 -10.53 -5.05 5.45
N GLY A 209 -10.38 -6.27 4.97
CA GLY A 209 -9.46 -7.26 5.55
C GLY A 209 -8.00 -7.05 5.14
N ASP A 210 -7.78 -6.68 3.88
CA ASP A 210 -6.46 -6.50 3.29
C ASP A 210 -5.70 -5.27 3.87
N SER A 211 -6.38 -4.11 3.95
CA SER A 211 -5.72 -2.83 4.21
C SER A 211 -5.09 -2.71 5.59
N PRO A 212 -5.74 -3.05 6.72
CA PRO A 212 -5.18 -2.82 8.05
C PRO A 212 -3.95 -3.68 8.34
N THR A 213 -3.89 -4.89 7.81
CA THR A 213 -2.81 -5.83 8.07
C THR A 213 -1.56 -5.55 7.24
N ASN A 214 -1.68 -4.75 6.17
CA ASN A 214 -0.54 -4.33 5.37
C ASN A 214 0.50 -3.52 6.16
N CYS A 215 0.09 -2.80 7.22
CA CYS A 215 1.02 -1.97 7.97
C CYS A 215 2.02 -2.77 8.83
N PHE A 216 1.69 -4.00 9.23
CA PHE A 216 2.55 -4.82 10.09
C PHE A 216 2.93 -6.19 9.52
N THR A 217 2.47 -6.51 8.30
CA THR A 217 2.85 -7.79 7.69
C THR A 217 4.33 -7.79 7.26
N PRO A 218 5.14 -8.76 7.73
CA PRO A 218 6.58 -8.78 7.43
C PRO A 218 6.89 -9.07 5.96
N VAL A 219 5.93 -9.59 5.20
CA VAL A 219 6.06 -9.89 3.77
C VAL A 219 5.92 -8.61 2.92
N MET A 220 5.48 -7.49 3.51
CA MET A 220 5.34 -6.21 2.81
C MET A 220 6.70 -5.52 2.62
N PRO A 221 7.14 -5.29 1.38
CA PRO A 221 8.45 -4.68 1.13
C PRO A 221 8.63 -3.30 1.74
N TYR A 222 7.58 -2.50 1.83
CA TYR A 222 7.64 -1.14 2.38
C TYR A 222 8.04 -1.09 3.86
N LEU A 223 7.68 -2.11 4.65
CA LEU A 223 8.05 -2.19 6.06
C LEU A 223 9.56 -2.27 6.24
N TRP A 224 10.23 -3.01 5.36
CA TRP A 224 11.68 -3.15 5.38
C TRP A 224 12.40 -1.88 4.89
N MET A 225 11.77 -1.14 3.98
CA MET A 225 12.29 0.17 3.58
C MET A 225 12.23 1.16 4.76
N VAL A 226 11.13 1.16 5.51
CA VAL A 226 11.00 1.97 6.74
C VAL A 226 12.05 1.54 7.77
N LEU A 227 12.26 0.24 7.94
CA LEU A 227 13.30 -0.29 8.83
C LEU A 227 14.70 0.20 8.42
N ALA A 228 15.04 0.13 7.13
CA ALA A 228 16.33 0.60 6.64
C ALA A 228 16.57 2.08 6.93
N VAL A 229 15.56 2.93 6.72
CA VAL A 229 15.64 4.37 7.05
C VAL A 229 15.75 4.59 8.56
N ALA A 230 15.01 3.82 9.37
CA ALA A 230 15.07 3.91 10.82
C ALA A 230 16.47 3.52 11.35
N GLN A 231 17.08 2.47 10.80
CA GLN A 231 18.43 2.06 11.14
C GLN A 231 19.49 3.07 10.71
N GLU A 232 19.32 3.70 9.55
CA GLU A 232 20.29 4.69 9.06
C GLU A 232 20.27 5.99 9.87
N LYS A 233 19.06 6.46 10.24
CA LYS A 233 18.90 7.83 10.77
C LYS A 233 18.67 7.92 12.27
N TYR A 234 18.05 6.90 12.88
CA TYR A 234 17.53 7.04 14.24
C TYR A 234 18.07 6.00 15.22
N MET A 235 17.97 4.72 14.87
CA MET A 235 18.27 3.60 15.77
C MET A 235 18.99 2.49 15.01
N PRO A 236 20.33 2.46 14.96
CA PRO A 236 21.08 1.48 14.16
C PRO A 236 20.76 0.01 14.52
N ASP A 237 20.41 -0.25 15.77
CA ASP A 237 20.16 -1.60 16.29
C ASP A 237 18.67 -2.01 16.26
N ILE A 238 17.78 -1.17 15.69
CA ILE A 238 16.36 -1.51 15.63
C ILE A 238 16.11 -2.77 14.78
N ALA A 239 15.44 -3.75 15.38
CA ALA A 239 15.07 -4.99 14.70
C ALA A 239 13.67 -4.89 14.07
N ILE A 240 13.42 -5.71 13.03
CA ILE A 240 12.10 -5.80 12.39
C ILE A 240 11.00 -6.16 13.38
N GLY A 241 11.29 -7.01 14.38
CA GLY A 241 10.35 -7.39 15.43
C GLY A 241 9.87 -6.20 16.25
N THR A 242 10.75 -5.24 16.55
CA THR A 242 10.40 -4.01 17.27
C THR A 242 9.44 -3.15 16.44
N LEU A 243 9.75 -2.99 15.15
CA LEU A 243 8.90 -2.22 14.24
C LEU A 243 7.51 -2.88 14.06
N VAL A 244 7.48 -4.19 13.84
CA VAL A 244 6.22 -4.95 13.72
C VAL A 244 5.41 -4.85 15.02
N SER A 245 6.03 -5.07 16.19
CA SER A 245 5.34 -5.02 17.47
C SER A 245 4.74 -3.66 17.80
N SER A 246 5.31 -2.57 17.27
CA SER A 246 4.77 -1.23 17.41
C SER A 246 3.56 -0.98 16.50
N LEU A 247 3.53 -1.61 15.33
CA LEU A 247 2.48 -1.41 14.32
C LEU A 247 1.28 -2.34 14.52
N VAL A 248 1.47 -3.52 15.12
CA VAL A 248 0.38 -4.48 15.38
C VAL A 248 -0.79 -3.88 16.15
N PRO A 249 -0.62 -3.15 17.27
CA PRO A 249 -1.75 -2.55 17.98
C PRO A 249 -2.53 -1.55 17.12
N LEU A 250 -1.82 -0.78 16.30
CA LEU A 250 -2.42 0.20 15.40
C LEU A 250 -3.22 -0.49 14.28
N GLY A 251 -2.66 -1.53 13.68
CA GLY A 251 -3.33 -2.31 12.65
C GLY A 251 -4.57 -3.05 13.16
N LEU A 252 -4.49 -3.65 14.36
CA LEU A 252 -5.63 -4.30 14.99
C LEU A 252 -6.73 -3.30 15.36
N ALA A 253 -6.38 -2.14 15.91
CA ALA A 253 -7.35 -1.09 16.20
C ALA A 253 -8.04 -0.60 14.92
N LEU A 254 -7.27 -0.40 13.84
CA LEU A 254 -7.82 -0.01 12.55
C LEU A 254 -8.75 -1.10 11.99
N GLN A 255 -8.40 -2.39 12.15
CA GLN A 255 -9.25 -3.51 11.75
C GLN A 255 -10.60 -3.50 12.48
N VAL A 256 -10.59 -3.33 13.80
CA VAL A 256 -11.81 -3.25 14.61
C VAL A 256 -12.67 -2.07 14.17
N ILE A 257 -12.08 -0.91 13.93
CA ILE A 257 -12.81 0.27 13.51
C ILE A 257 -13.44 0.09 12.12
N TRP A 258 -12.72 -0.50 11.18
CA TRP A 258 -13.28 -0.82 9.86
C TRP A 258 -14.46 -1.79 9.95
N ILE A 259 -14.38 -2.78 10.84
CA ILE A 259 -15.51 -3.71 11.08
C ILE A 259 -16.70 -2.96 11.67
N ILE A 260 -16.50 -2.13 12.69
CA ILE A 260 -17.57 -1.30 13.30
C ILE A 260 -18.19 -0.37 12.25
N PHE A 261 -17.34 0.28 11.45
CA PHE A 261 -17.81 1.16 10.38
C PHE A 261 -18.62 0.42 9.33
N LEU A 262 -18.19 -0.78 8.91
CA LEU A 262 -18.95 -1.61 7.98
C LEU A 262 -20.31 -1.98 8.55
N ILE A 263 -20.35 -2.43 9.82
CA ILE A 263 -21.62 -2.81 10.48
C ILE A 263 -22.57 -1.60 10.51
N ALA A 264 -22.08 -0.45 10.96
CA ALA A 264 -22.88 0.79 10.99
C ALA A 264 -23.35 1.18 9.59
N TRP A 265 -22.49 1.14 8.59
CA TRP A 265 -22.80 1.47 7.20
C TRP A 265 -23.88 0.57 6.60
N THR A 266 -23.77 -0.72 6.86
CA THR A 266 -24.72 -1.73 6.38
C THR A 266 -26.07 -1.59 7.08
N LEU A 267 -26.09 -1.34 8.40
CA LEU A 267 -27.33 -1.13 9.16
C LEU A 267 -28.06 0.16 8.76
N LEU A 268 -27.34 1.20 8.37
CA LEU A 268 -27.91 2.45 7.86
C LEU A 268 -28.41 2.34 6.42
N GLY A 269 -28.18 1.21 5.74
CA GLY A 269 -28.60 1.00 4.35
C GLY A 269 -27.95 1.94 3.34
N ILE A 270 -26.80 2.50 3.65
CA ILE A 270 -26.09 3.46 2.79
C ILE A 270 -25.48 2.69 1.60
N PRO A 271 -25.60 3.19 0.35
CA PRO A 271 -24.97 2.56 -0.80
C PRO A 271 -23.44 2.52 -0.66
N ILE A 272 -22.82 1.43 -1.13
CA ILE A 272 -21.36 1.23 -1.07
C ILE A 272 -20.58 1.98 -2.16
N GLY A 273 -21.29 2.50 -3.15
CA GLY A 273 -20.75 3.30 -4.24
C GLY A 273 -21.86 4.03 -4.99
N PRO A 274 -21.52 4.90 -5.95
CA PRO A 274 -22.53 5.61 -6.75
C PRO A 274 -23.47 4.62 -7.47
N GLY A 275 -24.72 4.54 -7.04
CA GLY A 275 -25.73 3.64 -7.61
C GLY A 275 -25.58 2.15 -7.27
N VAL A 276 -24.70 1.79 -6.32
CA VAL A 276 -24.41 0.39 -5.96
C VAL A 276 -24.74 0.13 -4.50
N GLY A 277 -25.79 -0.68 -4.25
CA GLY A 277 -26.16 -1.15 -2.92
C GLY A 277 -25.30 -2.33 -2.46
N ALA A 278 -25.44 -2.71 -1.18
CA ALA A 278 -24.80 -3.91 -0.63
C ALA A 278 -25.44 -5.20 -1.16
N THR A 279 -26.74 -5.16 -1.49
CA THR A 279 -27.51 -6.28 -2.00
C THR A 279 -27.74 -6.18 -3.50
N LEU A 280 -27.99 -7.32 -4.13
CA LEU A 280 -28.39 -7.36 -5.55
C LEU A 280 -29.77 -6.74 -5.75
N PRO A 281 -30.01 -6.06 -6.87
CA PRO A 281 -31.35 -5.63 -7.26
C PRO A 281 -32.29 -6.83 -7.38
N PRO A 282 -33.58 -6.67 -7.06
CA PRO A 282 -34.54 -7.75 -7.22
C PRO A 282 -34.61 -8.21 -8.67
N GLY A 283 -34.51 -9.52 -8.92
CA GLY A 283 -34.59 -10.15 -10.25
C GLY A 283 -33.30 -10.38 -10.99
N VAL A 284 -32.14 -10.24 -10.33
CA VAL A 284 -30.80 -10.46 -10.94
C VAL A 284 -30.23 -11.86 -10.63
N LEU A 285 -30.89 -12.69 -9.85
CA LEU A 285 -30.55 -14.10 -9.62
C LEU A 285 -31.49 -15.00 -10.42
#